data_95103f330de29837084bc88f62eb725b
#
_entry.id   95103f330de29837084bc88f62eb725b
#
_cell.length_a   1.000
_cell.length_b   1.000
_cell.length_c   1.000
_cell.angle_alpha   90.00
_cell.angle_beta   90.00
_cell.angle_gamma   90.00
#
_symmetry.space_group_name_H-M   'P 1'
#
loop_
_entity.id
_entity.type
_entity.pdbx_description
1 polymer ?
#
loop_
_entity_poly.entity_id
_entity_poly.type
_entity_poly.pdbx_seq_one_letter_code
_entity_poly.pdbx_strand_id
1 'polypeptide(L)'
;MTLDINEHQPKNYGWLEVDLDDDAVNHIWSCAKDKKQPYKDRLVGHIESSYELLDKNDYLWKNVIKPCVNYYGRRYGHDHITIPIETSLKPYLHNVWINYQNQCEYNPIHDHGGVYSFAAWLKIPYDYYMQADHYTSIDNTKAHFNGTFCFEYTN
;
A
#
# COMPACT_ATOMS: atom_id res chain seq x y z
N MET A 1 -7.90 -2.46 48.21
CA MET A 1 -8.03 -3.42 47.10
C MET A 1 -7.14 -2.89 45.99
N THR A 2 -6.04 -3.56 45.71
CA THR A 2 -5.14 -3.17 44.61
C THR A 2 -5.58 -3.98 43.40
N LEU A 3 -5.93 -3.29 42.32
CA LEU A 3 -6.25 -3.95 41.03
C LEU A 3 -4.93 -4.36 40.37
N ASP A 4 -4.82 -5.60 39.98
CA ASP A 4 -3.74 -6.09 39.14
C ASP A 4 -4.18 -5.87 37.69
N ILE A 5 -3.57 -4.87 37.03
CA ILE A 5 -3.96 -4.48 35.68
C ILE A 5 -2.86 -4.93 34.72
N ASN A 6 -3.22 -5.86 33.82
CA ASN A 6 -2.36 -6.26 32.73
C ASN A 6 -2.74 -5.45 31.48
N GLU A 7 -1.83 -4.63 31.01
CA GLU A 7 -2.01 -3.87 29.78
C GLU A 7 -1.53 -4.70 28.58
N HIS A 8 -2.40 -4.87 27.59
CA HIS A 8 -2.07 -5.49 26.33
C HIS A 8 -2.18 -4.46 25.23
N GLN A 9 -1.06 -4.09 24.65
CA GLN A 9 -1.02 -3.23 23.49
C GLN A 9 -0.81 -4.09 22.25
N PRO A 10 -1.73 -4.03 21.26
CA PRO A 10 -1.51 -4.69 19.98
C PRO A 10 -0.21 -4.21 19.37
N LYS A 11 0.62 -5.14 18.93
CA LYS A 11 1.87 -4.82 18.25
C LYS A 11 1.57 -4.44 16.80
N ASN A 12 2.26 -3.41 16.32
CA ASN A 12 2.32 -3.09 14.90
C ASN A 12 1.03 -2.59 14.25
N TYR A 13 0.49 -1.52 14.76
CA TYR A 13 -0.50 -0.73 14.04
C TYR A 13 0.10 0.61 13.63
N GLY A 14 0.84 0.59 12.54
CA GLY A 14 1.44 1.81 12.03
C GLY A 14 1.68 1.70 10.54
N TRP A 15 1.66 2.84 9.88
CA TRP A 15 2.08 3.01 8.50
C TRP A 15 3.02 4.19 8.40
N LEU A 16 3.70 4.28 7.29
CA LEU A 16 4.52 5.43 6.92
C LEU A 16 3.86 6.12 5.74
N GLU A 17 3.77 7.43 5.80
CA GLU A 17 3.45 8.28 4.66
C GLU A 17 4.74 8.96 4.21
N VAL A 18 5.01 8.93 2.93
CA VAL A 18 6.24 9.46 2.35
C VAL A 18 5.91 10.20 1.07
N ASP A 19 6.30 11.46 1.00
CA ASP A 19 6.25 12.23 -0.23
C ASP A 19 7.38 11.77 -1.15
N LEU A 20 7.01 11.33 -2.35
CA LEU A 20 7.98 10.95 -3.36
C LEU A 20 8.55 12.21 -4.02
N ASP A 21 9.85 12.27 -4.16
CA ASP A 21 10.50 13.30 -4.95
C ASP A 21 10.28 13.12 -6.46
N ASP A 22 10.60 14.14 -7.22
CA ASP A 22 10.43 14.14 -8.68
C ASP A 22 11.23 13.01 -9.35
N ASP A 23 12.37 12.65 -8.83
CA ASP A 23 13.22 11.60 -9.39
C ASP A 23 12.55 10.22 -9.23
N ALA A 24 11.97 9.95 -8.07
CA ALA A 24 11.23 8.71 -7.82
C ALA A 24 9.96 8.63 -8.70
N VAL A 25 9.21 9.73 -8.79
CA VAL A 25 8.00 9.81 -9.63
C VAL A 25 8.36 9.62 -11.11
N ASN A 26 9.40 10.30 -11.59
CA ASN A 26 9.86 10.17 -12.98
C ASN A 26 10.37 8.77 -13.28
N HIS A 27 11.05 8.13 -12.32
CA HIS A 27 11.49 6.74 -12.46
C HIS A 27 10.29 5.79 -12.63
N ILE A 28 9.26 5.92 -11.78
CA ILE A 28 8.06 5.09 -11.88
C ILE A 28 7.38 5.28 -13.24
N TRP A 29 7.21 6.51 -13.70
CA TRP A 29 6.66 6.79 -15.03
C TRP A 29 7.51 6.22 -16.16
N SER A 30 8.82 6.25 -16.02
CA SER A 30 9.74 5.62 -16.97
C SER A 30 9.55 4.09 -17.02
N CYS A 31 9.38 3.44 -15.85
CA CYS A 31 9.06 2.02 -15.79
C CYS A 31 7.68 1.71 -16.39
N ALA A 32 6.70 2.58 -16.16
CA ALA A 32 5.35 2.42 -16.68
C ALA A 32 5.24 2.53 -18.20
N LYS A 33 6.15 3.27 -18.86
CA LYS A 33 6.24 3.30 -20.33
C LYS A 33 6.63 1.95 -20.93
N ASP A 34 7.45 1.21 -20.22
CA ASP A 34 7.93 -0.12 -20.62
C ASP A 34 7.18 -1.24 -19.88
N LYS A 35 5.92 -0.98 -19.51
CA LYS A 35 5.04 -1.93 -18.86
C LYS A 35 5.03 -3.26 -19.62
N LYS A 36 5.21 -4.36 -18.88
CA LYS A 36 5.42 -5.65 -19.49
C LYS A 36 4.12 -6.36 -19.78
N GLN A 37 3.61 -7.06 -18.81
CA GLN A 37 2.49 -7.96 -19.00
C GLN A 37 1.26 -7.46 -18.24
N PRO A 38 0.05 -7.77 -18.72
CA PRO A 38 -1.14 -7.59 -17.91
C PRO A 38 -0.97 -8.31 -16.58
N TYR A 39 -1.33 -7.63 -15.49
CA TYR A 39 -1.19 -8.16 -14.13
C TYR A 39 -2.55 -8.41 -13.45
N LYS A 40 -3.63 -8.03 -14.12
CA LYS A 40 -5.01 -8.12 -13.63
C LYS A 40 -5.36 -9.48 -13.04
N ASP A 41 -5.03 -10.56 -13.74
CA ASP A 41 -5.39 -11.93 -13.33
C ASP A 41 -4.74 -12.39 -12.02
N ARG A 42 -3.80 -11.60 -11.50
CA ARG A 42 -3.11 -11.85 -10.22
C ARG A 42 -3.61 -10.96 -9.09
N LEU A 43 -4.51 -10.03 -9.40
CA LEU A 43 -5.00 -9.03 -8.45
C LEU A 43 -6.47 -9.31 -8.10
N VAL A 44 -6.76 -9.09 -6.83
CA VAL A 44 -8.14 -8.99 -6.37
C VAL A 44 -8.63 -7.59 -6.73
N GLY A 45 -9.78 -7.51 -7.37
CA GLY A 45 -10.34 -6.21 -7.64
C GLY A 45 -10.91 -6.08 -9.05
N HIS A 46 -11.57 -4.96 -9.27
CA HIS A 46 -12.27 -4.65 -10.50
C HIS A 46 -11.59 -3.49 -11.22
N ILE A 47 -10.28 -3.66 -11.48
CA ILE A 47 -9.47 -2.71 -12.24
C ILE A 47 -9.00 -3.42 -13.50
N GLU A 48 -9.45 -2.92 -14.65
CA GLU A 48 -9.20 -3.56 -15.95
C GLU A 48 -7.74 -3.40 -16.39
N SER A 49 -7.17 -2.24 -16.15
CA SER A 49 -5.85 -1.89 -16.65
C SER A 49 -4.78 -1.93 -15.56
N SER A 50 -4.25 -3.14 -15.32
CA SER A 50 -3.16 -3.38 -14.37
C SER A 50 -1.98 -4.03 -15.08
N TYR A 51 -0.77 -3.53 -14.84
CA TYR A 51 0.44 -4.00 -15.51
C TYR A 51 1.60 -4.17 -14.55
N GLU A 52 2.34 -5.25 -14.74
CA GLU A 52 3.59 -5.45 -14.01
C GLU A 52 4.61 -4.37 -14.37
N LEU A 53 5.32 -3.86 -13.36
CA LEU A 53 6.44 -2.97 -13.54
C LEU A 53 7.75 -3.67 -13.18
N LEU A 54 8.78 -3.37 -13.95
CA LEU A 54 10.14 -3.73 -13.60
C LEU A 54 10.83 -2.51 -13.00
N ASP A 55 11.27 -2.63 -11.74
CA ASP A 55 12.10 -1.61 -11.12
C ASP A 55 13.49 -1.60 -11.75
N LYS A 56 13.70 -0.72 -12.71
CA LYS A 56 14.96 -0.62 -13.44
C LYS A 56 16.10 -0.24 -12.49
N ASN A 57 17.18 -1.03 -12.54
CA ASN A 57 18.36 -0.84 -11.72
C ASN A 57 18.10 -0.90 -10.18
N ASP A 58 16.98 -1.49 -9.76
CA ASP A 58 16.51 -1.52 -8.37
C ASP A 58 16.41 -0.10 -7.76
N TYR A 59 16.03 0.88 -8.54
CA TYR A 59 16.02 2.27 -8.11
C TYR A 59 15.01 2.51 -6.99
N LEU A 60 13.75 2.06 -7.18
CA LEU A 60 12.72 2.18 -6.14
C LEU A 60 13.12 1.43 -4.88
N TRP A 61 13.61 0.21 -5.08
CA TRP A 61 14.09 -0.58 -3.95
C TRP A 61 15.16 0.15 -3.15
N LYS A 62 16.19 0.66 -3.81
CA LYS A 62 17.35 1.26 -3.15
C LYS A 62 17.05 2.60 -2.52
N ASN A 63 16.27 3.44 -3.21
CA ASN A 63 16.13 4.85 -2.84
C ASN A 63 14.84 5.16 -2.09
N VAL A 64 13.80 4.32 -2.21
CA VAL A 64 12.49 4.55 -1.59
C VAL A 64 12.15 3.42 -0.61
N ILE A 65 11.96 2.20 -1.10
CA ILE A 65 11.34 1.14 -0.31
C ILE A 65 12.25 0.64 0.81
N LYS A 66 13.52 0.35 0.52
CA LYS A 66 14.47 -0.13 1.52
C LYS A 66 14.69 0.87 2.66
N PRO A 67 14.84 2.19 2.44
CA PRO A 67 14.85 3.18 3.51
C PRO A 67 13.58 3.13 4.38
N CYS A 68 12.39 3.01 3.76
CA CYS A 68 11.12 2.89 4.48
C CYS A 68 11.06 1.60 5.32
N VAL A 69 11.43 0.46 4.75
CA VAL A 69 11.48 -0.82 5.47
C VAL A 69 12.44 -0.74 6.68
N ASN A 70 13.61 -0.14 6.49
CA ASN A 70 14.57 0.04 7.58
C ASN A 70 14.05 0.99 8.67
N TYR A 71 13.36 2.06 8.29
CA TYR A 71 12.75 2.98 9.25
C TYR A 71 11.62 2.30 10.01
N TYR A 72 10.73 1.61 9.30
CA TYR A 72 9.60 0.90 9.88
C TYR A 72 10.06 -0.15 10.90
N GLY A 73 11.05 -0.97 10.52
CA GLY A 73 11.62 -1.99 11.40
C GLY A 73 12.23 -1.40 12.68
N ARG A 74 12.88 -0.24 12.60
CA ARG A 74 13.40 0.45 13.81
C ARG A 74 12.29 1.04 14.67
N ARG A 75 11.21 1.53 14.06
CA ARG A 75 10.13 2.22 14.79
C ARG A 75 9.14 1.28 15.41
N TYR A 76 8.77 0.22 14.71
CA TYR A 76 7.72 -0.70 15.10
C TYR A 76 8.23 -2.10 15.47
N GLY A 77 9.49 -2.38 15.18
CA GLY A 77 10.07 -3.71 15.34
C GLY A 77 9.64 -4.68 14.23
N HIS A 78 10.18 -5.89 14.29
CA HIS A 78 9.81 -6.98 13.39
C HIS A 78 9.05 -8.10 14.13
N ASP A 79 8.76 -7.91 15.40
CA ASP A 79 8.21 -8.94 16.30
C ASP A 79 6.77 -9.36 15.94
N HIS A 80 6.10 -8.56 15.09
CA HIS A 80 4.75 -8.81 14.64
C HIS A 80 4.68 -9.72 13.41
N ILE A 81 5.82 -10.03 12.84
CA ILE A 81 5.87 -10.91 11.68
C ILE A 81 5.70 -12.33 12.22
N THR A 82 4.52 -12.90 11.98
CA THR A 82 4.18 -14.27 12.38
C THR A 82 4.98 -15.31 11.59
N ILE A 83 5.66 -14.91 10.54
CA ILE A 83 6.56 -15.76 9.76
C ILE A 83 7.93 -15.69 10.44
N PRO A 84 8.52 -16.80 10.86
CA PRO A 84 9.89 -16.83 11.35
C PRO A 84 10.83 -16.32 10.25
N ILE A 85 11.27 -15.08 10.37
CA ILE A 85 12.28 -14.54 9.48
C ILE A 85 13.64 -14.86 10.09
N GLU A 86 14.40 -15.67 9.41
CA GLU A 86 15.80 -15.82 9.73
C GLU A 86 16.47 -14.44 9.60
N THR A 87 17.11 -13.96 10.64
CA THR A 87 17.73 -12.62 10.68
C THR A 87 18.81 -12.41 9.61
N SER A 88 19.26 -13.50 8.99
CA SER A 88 20.16 -13.48 7.84
C SER A 88 19.50 -13.13 6.51
N LEU A 89 18.17 -13.24 6.41
CA LEU A 89 17.43 -12.95 5.18
C LEU A 89 17.33 -11.44 4.97
N LYS A 90 17.67 -11.00 3.76
CA LYS A 90 17.54 -9.60 3.36
C LYS A 90 16.22 -9.40 2.65
N PRO A 91 15.40 -8.42 3.06
CA PRO A 91 14.21 -8.04 2.31
C PRO A 91 14.58 -7.63 0.88
N TYR A 92 13.70 -7.91 -0.06
CA TYR A 92 13.82 -7.50 -1.46
C TYR A 92 12.43 -7.11 -2.00
N LEU A 93 12.42 -6.32 -3.04
CA LEU A 93 11.19 -5.95 -3.72
C LEU A 93 10.72 -7.12 -4.59
N HIS A 94 9.59 -7.73 -4.19
CA HIS A 94 9.10 -8.93 -4.86
C HIS A 94 8.28 -8.60 -6.10
N ASN A 95 7.21 -7.81 -5.93
CA ASN A 95 6.30 -7.44 -7.00
C ASN A 95 6.00 -5.95 -6.96
N VAL A 96 5.96 -5.34 -8.14
CA VAL A 96 5.45 -3.98 -8.36
C VAL A 96 4.51 -4.01 -9.55
N TRP A 97 3.39 -3.35 -9.44
CA TRP A 97 2.46 -3.16 -10.55
C TRP A 97 1.87 -1.76 -10.52
N ILE A 98 1.34 -1.32 -11.64
CA ILE A 98 0.63 -0.06 -11.79
C ILE A 98 -0.81 -0.31 -12.21
N ASN A 99 -1.72 0.39 -11.56
CA ASN A 99 -3.14 0.40 -11.87
C ASN A 99 -3.51 1.71 -12.55
N TYR A 100 -4.22 1.62 -13.67
CA TYR A 100 -4.90 2.74 -14.31
C TYR A 100 -6.39 2.57 -14.05
N GLN A 101 -6.84 3.15 -12.96
CA GLN A 101 -8.20 2.98 -12.46
C GLN A 101 -9.15 3.94 -13.14
N ASN A 102 -10.24 3.43 -13.72
CA ASN A 102 -11.32 4.19 -14.27
C ASN A 102 -12.41 4.44 -13.22
N GLN A 103 -13.38 5.27 -13.60
CA GLN A 103 -14.56 5.50 -12.75
C GLN A 103 -15.29 4.18 -12.46
N CYS A 104 -15.72 4.01 -11.22
CA CYS A 104 -16.38 2.81 -10.70
C CYS A 104 -15.52 1.53 -10.60
N GLU A 105 -14.25 1.59 -10.96
CA GLU A 105 -13.33 0.50 -10.67
C GLU A 105 -12.78 0.63 -9.24
N TYR A 106 -12.58 -0.49 -8.56
CA TYR A 106 -12.10 -0.51 -7.18
C TYR A 106 -11.39 -1.82 -6.84
N ASN A 107 -10.61 -1.78 -5.80
CA ASN A 107 -10.11 -2.97 -5.12
C ASN A 107 -10.95 -3.19 -3.85
N PRO A 108 -11.54 -4.37 -3.65
CA PRO A 108 -12.19 -4.72 -2.39
C PRO A 108 -11.14 -4.87 -1.28
N ILE A 109 -11.62 -5.03 -0.06
CA ILE A 109 -10.77 -5.42 1.06
C ILE A 109 -10.10 -6.74 0.73
N HIS A 110 -8.79 -6.79 0.87
CA HIS A 110 -7.97 -7.97 0.61
C HIS A 110 -6.67 -7.90 1.41
N ASP A 111 -6.06 -9.05 1.58
CA ASP A 111 -4.74 -9.16 2.18
C ASP A 111 -3.63 -9.21 1.11
N HIS A 112 -2.42 -9.00 1.55
CA HIS A 112 -1.22 -9.11 0.72
C HIS A 112 -0.30 -10.21 1.24
N GLY A 113 0.18 -11.05 0.34
CA GLY A 113 1.31 -11.93 0.62
C GLY A 113 2.61 -11.12 0.67
N GLY A 114 3.40 -11.30 1.69
CA GLY A 114 4.66 -10.58 1.87
C GLY A 114 4.80 -10.01 3.26
N VAL A 115 5.98 -9.49 3.56
CA VAL A 115 6.28 -8.92 4.88
C VAL A 115 5.79 -7.50 4.99
N TYR A 116 5.95 -6.74 3.92
CA TYR A 116 5.54 -5.34 3.81
C TYR A 116 4.83 -5.11 2.49
N SER A 117 3.85 -4.22 2.52
CA SER A 117 3.14 -3.73 1.34
C SER A 117 3.24 -2.21 1.28
N PHE A 118 3.14 -1.68 0.09
CA PHE A 118 3.07 -0.24 -0.12
C PHE A 118 2.09 0.08 -1.24
N ALA A 119 1.54 1.27 -1.18
CA ALA A 119 0.79 1.87 -2.26
C ALA A 119 1.35 3.27 -2.55
N ALA A 120 1.41 3.65 -3.81
CA ALA A 120 1.84 4.98 -4.23
C ALA A 120 0.81 5.58 -5.19
N TRP A 121 0.42 6.81 -4.93
CA TRP A 121 -0.50 7.57 -5.77
C TRP A 121 0.28 8.54 -6.64
N LEU A 122 0.39 8.23 -7.91
CA LEU A 122 1.12 9.06 -8.88
C LEU A 122 0.25 10.16 -9.46
N LYS A 123 -1.05 9.90 -9.56
CA LYS A 123 -2.04 10.84 -10.07
C LYS A 123 -3.41 10.50 -9.52
N ILE A 124 -4.01 11.46 -8.83
CA ILE A 124 -5.40 11.40 -8.38
C ILE A 124 -6.16 12.47 -9.16
N PRO A 125 -7.04 12.10 -10.10
CA PRO A 125 -7.70 13.06 -10.98
C PRO A 125 -8.98 13.68 -10.40
N TYR A 126 -9.26 13.46 -9.12
CA TYR A 126 -10.49 13.92 -8.45
C TYR A 126 -10.19 14.48 -7.07
N ASP A 127 -11.11 15.27 -6.56
CA ASP A 127 -11.15 15.73 -5.19
C ASP A 127 -12.05 14.81 -4.35
N TYR A 128 -11.57 14.46 -3.15
CA TYR A 128 -12.30 13.59 -2.22
C TYR A 128 -13.70 14.12 -1.90
N TYR A 129 -13.83 15.44 -1.65
CA TYR A 129 -15.12 16.04 -1.29
C TYR A 129 -16.13 15.94 -2.42
N MET A 130 -15.68 16.04 -3.66
CA MET A 130 -16.55 15.83 -4.82
C MET A 130 -17.02 14.37 -4.94
N GLN A 131 -16.23 13.41 -4.45
CA GLN A 131 -16.66 12.00 -4.43
C GLN A 131 -17.70 11.72 -3.36
N ALA A 132 -17.66 12.42 -2.23
CA ALA A 132 -18.63 12.26 -1.14
C ALA A 132 -20.04 12.65 -1.58
N ASP A 133 -20.17 13.61 -2.49
CA ASP A 133 -21.45 14.09 -3.01
C ASP A 133 -21.94 13.30 -4.25
N HIS A 134 -21.20 12.30 -4.67
CA HIS A 134 -21.59 11.50 -5.83
C HIS A 134 -22.80 10.60 -5.51
N TYR A 135 -23.70 10.42 -6.48
CA TYR A 135 -24.94 9.63 -6.31
C TYR A 135 -24.75 8.17 -5.87
N THR A 136 -23.53 7.62 -6.03
CA THR A 136 -23.16 6.29 -5.54
C THR A 136 -22.62 6.31 -4.11
N SER A 137 -22.54 7.48 -3.47
CA SER A 137 -22.13 7.60 -2.06
C SER A 137 -23.14 6.91 -1.17
N ILE A 138 -22.64 6.32 -0.08
CA ILE A 138 -23.50 5.72 0.95
C ILE A 138 -24.11 6.85 1.77
N ASP A 139 -25.42 6.97 1.70
CA ASP A 139 -26.18 7.93 2.50
C ASP A 139 -26.26 7.52 3.98
N ASN A 140 -26.47 8.51 4.84
CA ASN A 140 -26.69 8.33 6.28
C ASN A 140 -25.50 7.72 7.05
N THR A 141 -24.30 7.81 6.52
CA THR A 141 -23.08 7.46 7.24
C THR A 141 -22.29 8.70 7.64
N LYS A 142 -21.61 8.63 8.79
CA LYS A 142 -20.68 9.68 9.21
C LYS A 142 -19.32 9.57 8.55
N ALA A 143 -19.05 8.43 7.92
CA ALA A 143 -17.80 8.15 7.23
C ALA A 143 -18.09 7.90 5.75
N HIS A 144 -17.42 8.66 4.89
CA HIS A 144 -17.48 8.51 3.46
C HIS A 144 -16.22 7.76 3.01
N PHE A 145 -16.42 6.59 2.43
CA PHE A 145 -15.30 5.74 1.97
C PHE A 145 -15.09 5.76 0.46
N ASN A 146 -15.94 6.48 -0.28
CA ASN A 146 -15.78 6.59 -1.73
C ASN A 146 -14.48 7.29 -2.09
N GLY A 147 -13.68 6.65 -2.93
CA GLY A 147 -12.41 7.18 -3.38
C GLY A 147 -11.32 7.23 -2.30
N THR A 148 -11.50 6.51 -1.19
CA THR A 148 -10.50 6.44 -0.12
C THR A 148 -9.67 5.16 -0.19
N PHE A 149 -8.53 5.21 0.45
CA PHE A 149 -7.71 4.03 0.77
C PHE A 149 -7.78 3.78 2.27
N CYS A 150 -8.04 2.55 2.65
CA CYS A 150 -8.21 2.18 4.06
C CYS A 150 -7.31 1.00 4.41
N PHE A 151 -6.76 1.04 5.62
CA PHE A 151 -6.23 -0.13 6.28
C PHE A 151 -7.28 -0.66 7.24
N GLU A 152 -7.60 -1.94 7.13
CA GLU A 152 -8.48 -2.60 8.08
C GLU A 152 -7.71 -3.62 8.90
N TYR A 153 -8.06 -3.71 10.19
CA TYR A 153 -7.52 -4.72 11.08
C TYR A 153 -8.61 -5.16 12.06
N THR A 154 -8.56 -6.41 12.45
CA THR A 154 -9.45 -6.98 13.46
C THR A 154 -8.72 -7.07 14.78
N ASN A 155 -9.38 -6.61 15.84
CA ASN A 155 -8.89 -6.79 17.22
C ASN A 155 -9.12 -8.22 17.70
#